data_f06554147e82d0b7afd3bd7b79d204ca
#
_entry.id   f06554147e82d0b7afd3bd7b79d204ca
#
_cell.length_a   1.000
_cell.length_b   1.000
_cell.length_c   1.000
_cell.angle_alpha   90.00
_cell.angle_beta   90.00
_cell.angle_gamma   90.00
#
_symmetry.space_group_name_H-M   'P 1'
#
loop_
_entity.id
_entity.type
_entity.pdbx_description
1 polymer ?
#
loop_
_entity_poly.entity_id
_entity_poly.type
_entity_poly.pdbx_seq_one_letter_code
_entity_poly.pdbx_strand_id
1 'polypeptide(L)' 'MEHCKNPWKNDCHSENITLYIVVKGEKLPICRQCWTSIADKEEEW' A
#
# COMPACT_ATOMS: atom_id res chain seq x y z
N MET A 1 -12.19 -5.82 -9.03
CA MET A 1 -10.73 -5.88 -9.18
C MET A 1 -10.07 -5.17 -8.03
N GLU A 2 -8.94 -5.67 -7.59
CA GLU A 2 -8.21 -5.04 -6.51
C GLU A 2 -7.51 -3.78 -6.99
N HIS A 3 -7.42 -2.83 -6.10
CA HIS A 3 -6.65 -1.63 -6.34
C HIS A 3 -5.92 -1.25 -5.05
N CYS A 4 -4.96 -0.38 -5.15
CA CYS A 4 -4.13 -0.01 -4.01
C CYS A 4 -4.97 0.56 -2.86
N LYS A 5 -4.73 0.03 -1.67
CA LYS A 5 -5.42 0.47 -0.46
C LYS A 5 -4.40 0.95 0.56
N ASN A 6 -3.63 1.95 0.18
CA ASN A 6 -2.63 2.50 1.08
C ASN A 6 -3.32 3.18 2.26
N PRO A 7 -3.11 2.71 3.51
CA PRO A 7 -3.78 3.28 4.68
C PRO A 7 -3.32 4.69 5.02
N TRP A 8 -2.18 5.08 4.51
CA TRP A 8 -1.64 6.42 4.75
C TRP A 8 -1.93 7.39 3.61
N LYS A 9 -2.45 6.88 2.50
CA LYS A 9 -2.73 7.71 1.33
C LYS A 9 -3.99 7.22 0.66
N ASN A 10 -5.11 7.85 0.95
CA ASN A 10 -6.41 7.39 0.51
C ASN A 10 -6.74 7.71 -0.94
N ASP A 11 -5.98 8.57 -1.57
CA ASP A 11 -6.25 9.00 -2.94
C ASP A 11 -5.55 8.15 -3.99
N CYS A 12 -4.89 7.08 -3.58
CA CYS A 12 -4.24 6.18 -4.52
C CYS A 12 -5.21 5.08 -4.94
N HIS A 13 -5.44 4.97 -6.23
CA HIS A 13 -6.35 3.96 -6.78
C HIS A 13 -5.70 3.14 -7.88
N SER A 14 -4.40 2.99 -7.81
CA SER A 14 -3.67 2.21 -8.81
C SER A 14 -4.06 0.74 -8.75
N GLU A 15 -4.24 0.12 -9.90
CA GLU A 15 -4.52 -1.30 -9.99
C GLU A 15 -3.26 -2.14 -10.12
N ASN A 16 -2.12 -1.48 -10.22
CA ASN A 16 -0.83 -2.15 -10.42
C ASN A 16 -0.27 -2.66 -9.10
N ILE A 17 -0.94 -3.64 -8.53
CA ILE A 17 -0.56 -4.19 -7.23
C ILE A 17 0.67 -5.06 -7.37
N THR A 18 1.71 -4.73 -6.60
CA THR A 18 2.98 -5.45 -6.62
C THR A 18 3.13 -6.34 -5.38
N LEU A 19 2.60 -5.87 -4.26
CA LEU A 19 2.76 -6.61 -3.00
C LEU A 19 1.59 -6.31 -2.09
N TYR A 20 1.55 -7.03 -0.98
CA TYR A 20 0.56 -6.80 0.05
C TYR A 20 1.29 -6.54 1.36
N ILE A 21 0.74 -5.66 2.18
CA ILE A 21 1.27 -5.42 3.52
C ILE A 21 0.21 -5.80 4.53
N VAL A 22 0.67 -6.15 5.73
CA VAL A 22 -0.24 -6.48 6.82
C VAL A 22 -0.17 -5.36 7.85
N VAL A 23 -1.30 -4.71 8.07
CA VAL A 23 -1.40 -3.61 9.03
C VAL A 23 -2.54 -3.93 9.99
N LYS A 24 -2.22 -4.01 11.27
CA LYS A 24 -3.21 -4.30 12.32
C LYS A 24 -4.02 -5.56 12.02
N GLY A 25 -3.37 -6.56 11.46
CA GLY A 25 -4.02 -7.81 11.14
C GLY A 25 -4.77 -7.82 9.82
N GLU A 26 -4.72 -6.75 9.06
CA GLU A 26 -5.38 -6.66 7.76
C GLU A 26 -4.36 -6.66 6.63
N LYS A 27 -4.63 -7.49 5.64
CA LYS A 27 -3.78 -7.58 4.46
C LYS A 27 -4.27 -6.58 3.41
N LEU A 28 -3.42 -5.65 3.06
CA LEU A 28 -3.77 -4.57 2.15
C LEU A 28 -2.93 -4.63 0.88
N PRO A 29 -3.57 -4.51 -0.29
CA PRO A 29 -2.82 -4.47 -1.56
C PRO A 29 -2.16 -3.12 -1.74
N ILE A 30 -0.90 -3.14 -2.12
CA ILE A 30 -0.12 -1.92 -2.31
C ILE A 30 0.51 -1.93 -3.69
N CYS A 31 0.40 -0.81 -4.39
CA CYS A 31 1.04 -0.68 -5.68
C CYS A 31 2.51 -0.32 -5.50
N ARG A 32 3.27 -0.49 -6.57
CA ARG A 32 4.70 -0.27 -6.51
C ARG A 32 5.05 1.16 -6.08
N GLN A 33 4.33 2.13 -6.61
CA GLN A 33 4.58 3.52 -6.27
C GLN A 33 4.36 3.79 -4.78
N CYS A 34 3.26 3.29 -4.25
CA CYS A 34 2.98 3.45 -2.83
C CYS A 34 4.02 2.72 -1.98
N TRP A 35 4.39 1.51 -2.39
CA TRP A 35 5.40 0.76 -1.65
C TRP A 35 6.73 1.51 -1.63
N THR A 36 7.13 2.10 -2.75
CA THR A 36 8.36 2.87 -2.80
C THR A 36 8.32 4.04 -1.83
N SER A 37 7.18 4.71 -1.76
CA SER A 37 7.00 5.82 -0.83
C SER A 37 7.04 5.35 0.63
N ILE A 38 6.35 4.25 0.92
CA ILE A 38 6.31 3.69 2.27
C ILE A 38 7.70 3.26 2.72
N ALA A 39 8.41 2.55 1.85
CA ALA A 39 9.74 2.05 2.17
C ALA A 39 10.73 3.20 2.38
N ASP A 40 10.58 4.26 1.61
CA ASP A 40 11.45 5.43 1.71
C ASP A 40 11.25 6.14 3.03
N LYS A 41 10.01 6.23 3.49
CA LYS A 41 9.69 6.91 4.74
C LYS A 41 9.82 6.03 5.97
N GLU A 42 9.97 4.74 5.78
CA GLU A 42 10.05 3.76 6.88
C GLU A 42 8.86 3.88 7.83
N GLU A 43 7.67 3.94 7.24
CA GLU A 43 6.44 4.02 8.03
C GLU A 43 6.29 2.81 8.95
N GLU A 44 5.78 3.04 10.14
CA GLU A 44 5.50 1.98 11.09
C GLU A 44 4.10 1.42 10.86
N TRP A 45 4.01 0.09 10.87
CA TRP A 45 2.70 -0.58 10.77
C TRP A 45 2.66 -1.85 11.60
#